data_a85c162059545e105fb8ace9fd150878
#
_entry.id   a85c162059545e105fb8ace9fd150878
#
_cell.length_a   1.000
_cell.length_b   1.000
_cell.length_c   1.000
_cell.angle_alpha   90.00
_cell.angle_beta   90.00
_cell.angle_gamma   90.00
#
_symmetry.space_group_name_H-M   'P 1'
#
loop_
_entity.id
_entity.type
_entity.pdbx_description
1 polymer ?
#
loop_
_entity_poly.entity_id
_entity_poly.type
_entity_poly.pdbx_seq_one_letter_code
_entity_poly.pdbx_strand_id
1 'polypeptide(L)'
;MILKSLTVSGFKNVKSTCLDFTSKTLAVVSPNNYGKSNLLEALTFATDFISAGTKQRTMMMSWIDGIPIVKGLDSSPFQFDMEFELPNQEEYRFVHYGFTFLWYRDDKTGQKIIDERLEMRPTESVRYSAYLKRSSNQYRKGKSTNAFRNLMLDSNTLAIDVLPSIKDLEYGPIIQAVREFEYRVCDTLDVKERFQPTPIRLADDDDKHIRFDDEDIPRALHQLKELYPNQYYEFEDAVYSLFPDFSSIDIQAHELNLTENKNVRVIYSDDPDAQAEDLPPVPFHLKDKVYRVVIRSDALNQPVSLASMSTGTKRI
;
A
#
# COMPACT_ATOMS: atom_id res chain seq x y z
N MET A 1 -10.79 1.22 -8.83
CA MET A 1 -9.60 1.53 -9.68
C MET A 1 -9.16 0.25 -10.37
N ILE A 2 -8.81 0.31 -11.67
CA ILE A 2 -8.25 -0.81 -12.44
C ILE A 2 -6.85 -0.41 -12.88
N LEU A 3 -5.84 -1.05 -12.33
CA LEU A 3 -4.45 -0.79 -12.67
C LEU A 3 -4.16 -1.29 -14.09
N LYS A 4 -3.48 -0.48 -14.91
CA LYS A 4 -3.07 -0.81 -16.28
C LYS A 4 -1.57 -1.07 -16.36
N SER A 5 -0.76 -0.18 -15.81
CA SER A 5 0.69 -0.36 -15.77
C SER A 5 1.33 0.31 -14.56
N LEU A 6 2.48 -0.22 -14.15
CA LEU A 6 3.38 0.37 -13.16
C LEU A 6 4.79 0.38 -13.74
N THR A 7 5.46 1.51 -13.68
CA THR A 7 6.87 1.63 -14.05
C THR A 7 7.67 2.16 -12.88
N VAL A 8 8.80 1.53 -12.61
CA VAL A 8 9.75 1.99 -11.59
C VAL A 8 11.18 1.94 -12.11
N SER A 9 11.99 2.92 -11.72
CA SER A 9 13.40 2.98 -12.09
C SER A 9 14.25 3.66 -11.02
N GLY A 10 15.56 3.44 -11.09
CA GLY A 10 16.52 4.13 -10.23
C GLY A 10 16.47 3.68 -8.75
N PHE A 11 16.24 2.39 -8.50
CA PHE A 11 16.21 1.78 -7.18
C PHE A 11 17.12 0.56 -7.11
N LYS A 12 18.12 0.55 -6.23
CA LYS A 12 19.10 -0.56 -6.10
C LYS A 12 19.67 -0.98 -7.47
N ASN A 13 19.32 -2.18 -7.95
CA ASN A 13 19.71 -2.67 -9.28
C ASN A 13 18.56 -2.56 -10.32
N VAL A 14 17.42 -1.98 -9.94
CA VAL A 14 16.30 -1.78 -10.88
C VAL A 14 16.60 -0.56 -11.74
N LYS A 15 16.99 -0.81 -12.99
CA LYS A 15 17.30 0.24 -13.95
C LYS A 15 16.04 0.92 -14.46
N SER A 16 15.12 0.15 -15.02
CA SER A 16 13.78 0.56 -15.42
C SER A 16 12.98 -0.71 -15.70
N THR A 17 11.83 -0.84 -15.09
CA THR A 17 10.94 -1.98 -15.30
C THR A 17 9.51 -1.48 -15.37
N CYS A 18 8.81 -1.88 -16.44
CA CYS A 18 7.38 -1.66 -16.61
C CYS A 18 6.66 -3.00 -16.41
N LEU A 19 5.65 -2.98 -15.55
CA LEU A 19 4.71 -4.07 -15.35
C LEU A 19 3.40 -3.70 -16.04
N ASP A 20 2.95 -4.51 -16.96
CA ASP A 20 1.71 -4.32 -17.72
C ASP A 20 0.65 -5.30 -17.21
N PHE A 21 -0.46 -4.77 -16.71
CA PHE A 21 -1.56 -5.52 -16.09
C PHE A 21 -2.68 -5.77 -17.12
N THR A 22 -2.37 -6.50 -18.18
CA THR A 22 -3.38 -6.94 -19.16
C THR A 22 -4.30 -8.04 -18.62
N SER A 23 -3.87 -8.72 -17.54
CA SER A 23 -4.62 -9.74 -16.83
C SER A 23 -4.62 -9.49 -15.31
N LYS A 24 -5.51 -10.16 -14.58
CA LYS A 24 -5.56 -10.08 -13.10
C LYS A 24 -4.31 -10.66 -12.42
N THR A 25 -3.55 -11.48 -13.13
CA THR A 25 -2.35 -12.13 -12.60
C THR A 25 -1.17 -11.86 -13.50
N LEU A 26 -0.07 -11.44 -12.92
CA LEU A 26 1.20 -11.20 -13.58
C LEU A 26 2.30 -12.02 -12.89
N ALA A 27 3.01 -12.86 -13.63
CA ALA A 27 4.15 -13.60 -13.13
C ALA A 27 5.47 -12.92 -13.51
N VAL A 28 6.28 -12.57 -12.52
CA VAL A 28 7.63 -12.03 -12.71
C VAL A 28 8.64 -13.16 -12.54
N VAL A 29 9.24 -13.57 -13.64
CA VAL A 29 10.20 -14.69 -13.67
C VAL A 29 11.57 -14.20 -14.12
N SER A 30 12.61 -14.52 -13.34
CA SER A 30 14.01 -14.28 -13.71
C SER A 30 14.94 -15.18 -12.89
N PRO A 31 16.20 -15.37 -13.27
CA PRO A 31 17.17 -16.05 -12.42
C PRO A 31 17.34 -15.39 -11.06
N ASN A 32 17.89 -16.12 -10.10
CA ASN A 32 18.21 -15.55 -8.77
C ASN A 32 19.21 -14.39 -8.90
N ASN A 33 19.12 -13.42 -8.00
CA ASN A 33 19.93 -12.19 -7.96
C ASN A 33 19.72 -11.18 -9.11
N TYR A 34 18.68 -11.37 -9.95
CA TYR A 34 18.35 -10.41 -11.01
C TYR A 34 17.41 -9.28 -10.56
N GLY A 35 17.16 -9.15 -9.26
CA GLY A 35 16.45 -8.00 -8.70
C GLY A 35 14.93 -8.13 -8.60
N LYS A 36 14.35 -9.35 -8.66
CA LYS A 36 12.89 -9.55 -8.45
C LYS A 36 12.40 -8.94 -7.13
N SER A 37 13.07 -9.28 -6.03
CA SER A 37 12.73 -8.73 -4.71
C SER A 37 12.94 -7.21 -4.66
N ASN A 38 14.00 -6.69 -5.29
CA ASN A 38 14.26 -5.26 -5.35
C ASN A 38 13.19 -4.51 -6.18
N LEU A 39 12.62 -5.16 -7.20
CA LEU A 39 11.48 -4.60 -7.94
C LEU A 39 10.25 -4.49 -7.05
N LEU A 40 9.90 -5.55 -6.31
CA LEU A 40 8.77 -5.53 -5.38
C LEU A 40 8.97 -4.49 -4.27
N GLU A 41 10.17 -4.43 -3.71
CA GLU A 41 10.53 -3.43 -2.70
C GLU A 41 10.48 -1.99 -3.25
N ALA A 42 10.88 -1.77 -4.50
CA ALA A 42 10.76 -0.47 -5.16
C ALA A 42 9.31 -0.03 -5.34
N LEU A 43 8.39 -0.96 -5.61
CA LEU A 43 6.96 -0.68 -5.69
C LEU A 43 6.37 -0.33 -4.32
N THR A 44 6.71 -1.09 -3.27
CA THR A 44 6.32 -0.76 -1.90
C THR A 44 6.85 0.63 -1.51
N PHE A 45 8.15 0.88 -1.75
CA PHE A 45 8.77 2.17 -1.50
C PHE A 45 8.03 3.32 -2.22
N ALA A 46 7.62 3.13 -3.47
CA ALA A 46 6.92 4.16 -4.24
C ALA A 46 5.54 4.48 -3.64
N THR A 47 4.78 3.48 -3.20
CA THR A 47 3.46 3.68 -2.58
C THR A 47 3.59 4.32 -1.19
N ASP A 48 4.58 3.88 -0.41
CA ASP A 48 4.91 4.52 0.87
C ASP A 48 5.32 5.99 0.68
N PHE A 49 6.07 6.29 -0.38
CA PHE A 49 6.47 7.66 -0.71
C PHE A 49 5.27 8.55 -1.06
N ILE A 50 4.27 8.02 -1.78
CA ILE A 50 3.02 8.73 -2.09
C ILE A 50 2.25 9.07 -0.82
N SER A 51 2.11 8.11 0.09
CA SER A 51 1.34 8.26 1.33
C SER A 51 2.09 9.01 2.45
N ALA A 52 3.43 9.08 2.37
CA ALA A 52 4.27 9.68 3.40
C ALA A 52 4.06 11.19 3.56
N GLY A 53 4.30 11.71 4.74
CA GLY A 53 4.41 13.15 4.97
C GLY A 53 5.78 13.70 4.54
N THR A 54 5.87 15.03 4.40
CA THR A 54 7.08 15.74 3.91
C THR A 54 8.37 15.34 4.65
N LYS A 55 8.33 15.22 5.99
CA LYS A 55 9.52 14.82 6.78
C LYS A 55 9.94 13.38 6.46
N GLN A 56 8.99 12.48 6.37
CA GLN A 56 9.26 11.08 6.06
C GLN A 56 9.81 10.93 4.64
N ARG A 57 9.27 11.63 3.64
CA ARG A 57 9.84 11.64 2.27
C ARG A 57 11.27 12.12 2.25
N THR A 58 11.62 13.14 3.05
CA THR A 58 12.99 13.60 3.19
C THR A 58 13.92 12.48 3.67
N MET A 59 13.48 11.70 4.68
CA MET A 59 14.23 10.52 5.15
C MET A 59 14.30 9.43 4.08
N MET A 60 13.19 9.16 3.39
CA MET A 60 13.15 8.16 2.32
C MET A 60 14.10 8.49 1.16
N MET A 61 14.18 9.75 0.76
CA MET A 61 15.14 10.20 -0.28
C MET A 61 16.61 10.08 0.14
N SER A 62 16.88 9.86 1.42
CA SER A 62 18.22 9.64 2.00
C SER A 62 18.47 8.19 2.39
N TRP A 63 17.55 7.28 2.06
CA TRP A 63 17.68 5.88 2.43
C TRP A 63 18.76 5.19 1.59
N ILE A 64 19.89 4.89 2.24
CA ILE A 64 21.11 4.38 1.60
C ILE A 64 20.85 3.06 0.85
N ASP A 65 20.04 2.16 1.44
CA ASP A 65 19.76 0.86 0.83
C ASP A 65 18.89 0.94 -0.43
N GLY A 66 18.19 2.06 -0.65
CA GLY A 66 17.40 2.31 -1.85
C GLY A 66 18.19 2.89 -3.02
N ILE A 67 19.30 3.56 -2.73
CA ILE A 67 20.15 4.22 -3.74
C ILE A 67 20.68 3.20 -4.74
N PRO A 68 20.71 3.51 -6.05
CA PRO A 68 21.28 2.62 -7.05
C PRO A 68 22.75 2.27 -6.79
N ILE A 69 23.05 0.96 -6.72
CA ILE A 69 24.40 0.44 -6.43
C ILE A 69 25.15 -0.04 -7.68
N VAL A 70 24.46 -0.11 -8.82
CA VAL A 70 25.05 -0.61 -10.07
C VAL A 70 25.79 0.52 -10.77
N LYS A 71 27.04 0.27 -11.18
CA LYS A 71 27.83 1.23 -11.97
C LYS A 71 27.02 1.73 -13.17
N GLY A 72 26.96 3.07 -13.32
CA GLY A 72 26.19 3.74 -14.36
C GLY A 72 24.72 4.03 -13.98
N LEU A 73 24.25 3.56 -12.82
CA LEU A 73 22.95 3.96 -12.24
C LEU A 73 23.11 4.83 -10.98
N ASP A 74 24.29 4.97 -10.46
CA ASP A 74 24.66 5.73 -9.26
C ASP A 74 24.14 7.19 -9.29
N SER A 75 24.01 7.76 -10.48
CA SER A 75 23.46 9.11 -10.69
C SER A 75 21.97 9.14 -11.07
N SER A 76 21.35 7.97 -11.22
CA SER A 76 19.94 7.88 -11.66
C SER A 76 18.98 8.39 -10.59
N PRO A 77 17.99 9.21 -10.97
CA PRO A 77 16.90 9.55 -10.07
C PRO A 77 16.00 8.33 -9.83
N PHE A 78 15.29 8.33 -8.72
CA PHE A 78 14.15 7.44 -8.56
C PHE A 78 12.98 7.97 -9.39
N GLN A 79 12.33 7.10 -10.12
CA GLN A 79 11.13 7.44 -10.88
C GLN A 79 10.07 6.36 -10.68
N PHE A 80 8.84 6.80 -10.50
CA PHE A 80 7.65 5.97 -10.46
C PHE A 80 6.57 6.54 -11.36
N ASP A 81 5.90 5.68 -12.12
CA ASP A 81 4.75 6.01 -12.94
C ASP A 81 3.69 4.92 -12.81
N MET A 82 2.43 5.32 -12.77
CA MET A 82 1.30 4.40 -12.82
C MET A 82 0.23 4.88 -13.79
N GLU A 83 -0.34 3.95 -14.54
CA GLU A 83 -1.54 4.16 -15.33
C GLU A 83 -2.69 3.32 -14.77
N PHE A 84 -3.84 3.92 -14.62
CA PHE A 84 -5.03 3.24 -14.10
C PHE A 84 -6.31 3.81 -14.69
N GLU A 85 -7.38 3.03 -14.58
CA GLU A 85 -8.72 3.38 -15.02
C GLU A 85 -9.65 3.50 -13.81
N LEU A 86 -10.46 4.56 -13.81
CA LEU A 86 -11.55 4.79 -12.87
C LEU A 86 -12.88 4.75 -13.63
N PRO A 87 -13.55 3.60 -13.74
CA PRO A 87 -14.75 3.45 -14.56
C PRO A 87 -15.88 4.40 -14.21
N ASN A 88 -15.96 4.85 -12.96
CA ASN A 88 -16.99 5.76 -12.45
C ASN A 88 -16.69 7.25 -12.73
N GLN A 89 -15.58 7.56 -13.39
CA GLN A 89 -15.15 8.93 -13.70
C GLN A 89 -15.16 9.15 -15.21
N GLU A 90 -16.30 9.63 -15.76
CA GLU A 90 -16.45 9.76 -17.22
C GLU A 90 -15.43 10.69 -17.87
N GLU A 91 -15.16 11.87 -17.26
CA GLU A 91 -14.24 12.87 -17.82
C GLU A 91 -12.76 12.57 -17.58
N TYR A 92 -12.45 11.86 -16.49
CA TYR A 92 -11.08 11.57 -16.01
C TYR A 92 -10.85 10.08 -15.87
N ARG A 93 -11.45 9.30 -16.78
CA ARG A 93 -11.48 7.84 -16.67
C ARG A 93 -10.12 7.19 -16.68
N PHE A 94 -9.23 7.63 -17.55
CA PHE A 94 -7.87 7.11 -17.66
C PHE A 94 -6.89 8.12 -17.09
N VAL A 95 -6.11 7.66 -16.14
CA VAL A 95 -5.20 8.49 -15.34
C VAL A 95 -3.79 7.98 -15.47
N HIS A 96 -2.86 8.89 -15.69
CA HIS A 96 -1.43 8.66 -15.62
C HIS A 96 -0.85 9.58 -14.54
N TYR A 97 -0.31 9.01 -13.49
CA TYR A 97 0.36 9.71 -12.40
C TYR A 97 1.79 9.22 -12.27
N GLY A 98 2.72 10.14 -12.06
CA GLY A 98 4.10 9.78 -11.82
C GLY A 98 4.87 10.88 -11.13
N PHE A 99 5.98 10.51 -10.50
CA PHE A 99 6.91 11.44 -9.87
C PHE A 99 8.35 10.98 -10.04
N THR A 100 9.27 11.93 -9.91
CA THR A 100 10.71 11.70 -9.97
C THR A 100 11.39 12.51 -8.89
N PHE A 101 12.31 11.88 -8.15
CA PHE A 101 13.14 12.60 -7.18
C PHE A 101 14.62 12.24 -7.31
N LEU A 102 15.48 13.10 -6.80
CA LEU A 102 16.92 12.89 -6.70
C LEU A 102 17.26 12.36 -5.31
N TRP A 103 17.98 11.23 -5.27
CA TRP A 103 18.55 10.70 -4.03
C TRP A 103 19.50 11.68 -3.38
N TYR A 104 19.56 11.68 -2.05
CA TYR A 104 20.59 12.42 -1.32
C TYR A 104 21.98 11.85 -1.63
N ARG A 105 22.97 12.72 -1.74
CA ARG A 105 24.34 12.39 -2.08
C ARG A 105 25.34 12.97 -1.09
N ASP A 106 26.55 12.42 -1.07
CA ASP A 106 27.64 12.83 -0.18
C ASP A 106 28.04 14.31 -0.33
N ASP A 107 27.87 14.87 -1.51
CA ASP A 107 28.06 16.30 -1.80
C ASP A 107 26.94 17.20 -1.29
N LYS A 108 25.99 16.62 -0.53
CA LYS A 108 24.77 17.27 -0.01
C LYS A 108 23.82 17.80 -1.09
N THR A 109 23.93 17.25 -2.30
CA THR A 109 22.96 17.51 -3.38
C THR A 109 21.85 16.46 -3.38
N GLY A 110 20.79 16.71 -4.14
CA GLY A 110 19.66 15.80 -4.23
C GLY A 110 18.59 16.08 -3.18
N GLN A 111 17.96 15.02 -2.68
CA GLN A 111 16.86 15.04 -1.67
C GLN A 111 15.73 16.01 -2.08
N LYS A 112 15.36 15.96 -3.35
CA LYS A 112 14.32 16.82 -3.90
C LYS A 112 13.51 16.11 -4.98
N ILE A 113 12.22 16.38 -4.99
CA ILE A 113 11.31 15.98 -6.05
C ILE A 113 11.50 16.95 -7.22
N ILE A 114 11.90 16.42 -8.37
CA ILE A 114 12.22 17.22 -9.57
C ILE A 114 11.11 17.23 -10.60
N ASP A 115 10.26 16.18 -10.60
CA ASP A 115 9.09 16.10 -11.46
C ASP A 115 7.93 15.43 -10.72
N GLU A 116 6.72 15.86 -11.03
CA GLU A 116 5.47 15.24 -10.65
C GLU A 116 4.44 15.60 -11.70
N ARG A 117 3.77 14.61 -12.24
CA ARG A 117 2.79 14.78 -13.30
C ARG A 117 1.50 14.06 -13.02
N LEU A 118 0.41 14.70 -13.40
CA LEU A 118 -0.91 14.09 -13.46
C LEU A 118 -1.52 14.41 -14.82
N GLU A 119 -1.80 13.39 -15.57
CA GLU A 119 -2.37 13.46 -16.91
C GLU A 119 -3.61 12.59 -16.97
N MET A 120 -4.66 13.09 -17.63
CA MET A 120 -5.94 12.38 -17.68
C MET A 120 -6.58 12.48 -19.06
N ARG A 121 -7.41 11.49 -19.37
CA ARG A 121 -8.22 11.44 -20.60
C ARG A 121 -9.53 10.71 -20.36
N PRO A 122 -10.62 11.05 -21.09
CA PRO A 122 -11.92 10.41 -20.92
C PRO A 122 -12.01 9.03 -21.58
N THR A 123 -11.30 8.81 -22.70
CA THR A 123 -11.30 7.57 -23.46
C THR A 123 -9.90 7.21 -23.95
N GLU A 124 -9.66 5.97 -24.31
CA GLU A 124 -8.35 5.51 -24.83
C GLU A 124 -7.98 6.18 -26.18
N SER A 125 -8.95 6.56 -26.98
CA SER A 125 -8.74 7.22 -28.27
C SER A 125 -8.31 8.69 -28.16
N VAL A 126 -8.50 9.32 -26.99
CA VAL A 126 -8.13 10.70 -26.76
C VAL A 126 -6.72 10.79 -26.16
N ARG A 127 -5.95 11.78 -26.57
CA ARG A 127 -4.62 12.03 -26.00
C ARG A 127 -4.74 12.48 -24.54
N TYR A 128 -3.77 12.09 -23.74
CA TYR A 128 -3.64 12.59 -22.36
C TYR A 128 -3.52 14.11 -22.33
N SER A 129 -4.26 14.73 -21.42
CA SER A 129 -4.16 16.16 -21.11
C SER A 129 -3.50 16.33 -19.76
N ALA A 130 -2.52 17.22 -19.67
CA ALA A 130 -1.82 17.49 -18.42
C ALA A 130 -2.67 18.38 -17.49
N TYR A 131 -2.78 17.96 -16.23
CA TYR A 131 -3.44 18.70 -15.14
C TYR A 131 -2.46 19.16 -14.07
N LEU A 132 -1.34 18.47 -13.94
CA LEU A 132 -0.22 18.85 -13.08
C LEU A 132 1.09 18.70 -13.84
N LYS A 133 1.97 19.69 -13.73
CA LYS A 133 3.34 19.71 -14.26
C LYS A 133 4.25 20.39 -13.24
N ARG A 134 4.91 19.61 -12.39
CA ARG A 134 5.85 20.14 -11.41
C ARG A 134 7.05 20.82 -12.05
N SER A 135 7.58 20.29 -13.14
CA SER A 135 8.72 20.86 -13.86
C SER A 135 8.53 22.34 -14.26
N SER A 136 7.29 22.77 -14.45
CA SER A 136 6.92 24.16 -14.69
C SER A 136 6.12 24.80 -13.54
N ASN A 137 5.98 24.12 -12.40
CA ASN A 137 5.17 24.54 -11.25
C ASN A 137 3.75 24.96 -11.63
N GLN A 138 3.08 24.16 -12.44
CA GLN A 138 1.78 24.50 -13.01
C GLN A 138 0.74 23.41 -12.78
N TYR A 139 -0.50 23.83 -12.55
CA TYR A 139 -1.67 22.95 -12.47
C TYR A 139 -2.90 23.58 -13.14
N ARG A 140 -3.88 22.76 -13.49
CA ARG A 140 -5.23 23.18 -13.91
C ARG A 140 -6.23 22.78 -12.85
N LYS A 141 -7.30 23.56 -12.65
CA LYS A 141 -8.39 23.20 -11.73
C LYS A 141 -9.31 22.11 -12.26
N GLY A 142 -9.42 21.98 -13.57
CA GLY A 142 -10.28 21.02 -14.23
C GLY A 142 -10.30 21.21 -15.75
N LYS A 143 -11.18 20.46 -16.40
CA LYS A 143 -11.36 20.52 -17.86
C LYS A 143 -12.02 21.83 -18.32
N SER A 144 -12.94 22.35 -17.52
CA SER A 144 -13.65 23.61 -17.76
C SER A 144 -12.71 24.81 -17.79
N THR A 145 -11.54 24.73 -17.16
CA THR A 145 -10.58 25.82 -17.03
C THR A 145 -9.29 25.47 -17.76
N ASN A 146 -9.16 25.87 -19.02
CA ASN A 146 -7.96 25.61 -19.84
C ASN A 146 -6.68 26.34 -19.35
N ALA A 147 -6.81 27.25 -18.38
CA ALA A 147 -5.69 28.05 -17.89
C ALA A 147 -4.87 27.28 -16.84
N PHE A 148 -3.57 27.18 -17.08
CA PHE A 148 -2.63 26.76 -16.05
C PHE A 148 -2.46 27.86 -15.00
N ARG A 149 -2.29 27.45 -13.75
CA ARG A 149 -2.03 28.31 -12.59
C ARG A 149 -0.72 27.90 -11.95
N ASN A 150 -0.03 28.84 -11.35
CA ASN A 150 1.20 28.55 -10.63
C ASN A 150 0.89 27.84 -9.30
N LEU A 151 1.70 26.83 -9.00
CA LEU A 151 1.69 26.07 -7.75
C LEU A 151 3.08 26.16 -7.13
N MET A 152 3.19 26.80 -5.97
CA MET A 152 4.45 26.85 -5.23
C MET A 152 4.53 25.64 -4.31
N LEU A 153 5.60 24.89 -4.42
CA LEU A 153 5.83 23.67 -3.65
C LEU A 153 7.25 23.67 -3.09
N ASP A 154 7.37 23.16 -1.87
CA ASP A 154 8.67 22.83 -1.31
C ASP A 154 9.31 21.66 -2.07
N SER A 155 10.63 21.56 -1.97
CA SER A 155 11.42 20.57 -2.72
C SER A 155 11.05 19.12 -2.43
N ASN A 156 10.49 18.84 -1.26
CA ASN A 156 10.14 17.51 -0.73
C ASN A 156 8.63 17.30 -0.53
N THR A 157 7.78 18.20 -1.04
CA THR A 157 6.32 18.11 -0.96
C THR A 157 5.75 17.69 -2.31
N LEU A 158 4.92 16.65 -2.36
CA LEU A 158 4.17 16.30 -3.55
C LEU A 158 3.00 17.27 -3.76
N ALA A 159 2.71 17.60 -5.01
CA ALA A 159 1.58 18.44 -5.36
C ALA A 159 0.24 17.83 -4.96
N ILE A 160 0.12 16.49 -5.01
CA ILE A 160 -1.09 15.78 -4.56
C ILE A 160 -1.41 16.01 -3.08
N ASP A 161 -0.48 16.46 -2.26
CA ASP A 161 -0.75 16.81 -0.85
C ASP A 161 -1.42 18.19 -0.73
N VAL A 162 -1.12 19.09 -1.63
CA VAL A 162 -1.54 20.50 -1.59
C VAL A 162 -2.80 20.73 -2.44
N LEU A 163 -2.91 20.04 -3.58
CA LEU A 163 -4.04 20.20 -4.51
C LEU A 163 -5.42 19.99 -3.86
N PRO A 164 -5.64 19.04 -2.92
CA PRO A 164 -6.94 18.88 -2.27
C PRO A 164 -7.43 20.10 -1.49
N SER A 165 -6.52 20.99 -1.06
CA SER A 165 -6.88 22.24 -0.36
C SER A 165 -7.36 23.35 -1.31
N ILE A 166 -7.24 23.15 -2.62
CA ILE A 166 -7.61 24.15 -3.62
C ILE A 166 -9.11 24.11 -3.86
N LYS A 167 -9.75 25.24 -3.61
CA LYS A 167 -11.20 25.38 -3.85
C LYS A 167 -11.54 25.18 -5.33
N ASP A 168 -12.66 24.47 -5.59
CA ASP A 168 -13.20 24.19 -6.92
C ASP A 168 -12.26 23.36 -7.82
N LEU A 169 -11.53 22.40 -7.21
CA LEU A 169 -10.75 21.41 -7.94
C LEU A 169 -11.70 20.30 -8.44
N GLU A 170 -11.78 20.08 -9.75
CA GLU A 170 -12.75 19.16 -10.35
C GLU A 170 -12.35 17.67 -10.20
N TYR A 171 -11.05 17.38 -10.02
CA TYR A 171 -10.50 16.02 -9.96
C TYR A 171 -9.99 15.60 -8.57
N GLY A 172 -10.58 16.16 -7.52
CA GLY A 172 -10.30 15.74 -6.12
C GLY A 172 -10.38 14.24 -5.90
N PRO A 173 -11.42 13.54 -6.37
CA PRO A 173 -11.53 12.08 -6.25
C PRO A 173 -10.38 11.29 -6.91
N ILE A 174 -9.77 11.84 -7.97
CA ILE A 174 -8.61 11.23 -8.64
C ILE A 174 -7.39 11.31 -7.74
N ILE A 175 -7.14 12.48 -7.13
CA ILE A 175 -6.03 12.66 -6.18
C ILE A 175 -6.19 11.71 -4.99
N GLN A 176 -7.42 11.58 -4.49
CA GLN A 176 -7.70 10.64 -3.41
C GLN A 176 -7.38 9.21 -3.82
N ALA A 177 -7.81 8.77 -5.02
CA ALA A 177 -7.50 7.43 -5.53
C ALA A 177 -5.99 7.18 -5.68
N VAL A 178 -5.20 8.21 -6.07
CA VAL A 178 -3.74 8.13 -6.11
C VAL A 178 -3.15 7.97 -4.72
N ARG A 179 -3.63 8.73 -3.74
CA ARG A 179 -3.11 8.70 -2.35
C ARG A 179 -3.49 7.43 -1.59
N GLU A 180 -4.61 6.83 -1.93
CA GLU A 180 -5.10 5.58 -1.34
C GLU A 180 -4.58 4.34 -2.08
N PHE A 181 -3.79 4.52 -3.14
CA PHE A 181 -3.18 3.40 -3.82
C PHE A 181 -2.13 2.74 -2.92
N GLU A 182 -2.36 1.48 -2.61
CA GLU A 182 -1.44 0.65 -1.83
C GLU A 182 -0.93 -0.51 -2.68
N TYR A 183 0.36 -0.80 -2.54
CA TYR A 183 1.01 -2.00 -3.01
C TYR A 183 1.54 -2.76 -1.80
N ARG A 184 1.20 -4.02 -1.70
CA ARG A 184 1.65 -4.85 -0.57
C ARG A 184 2.36 -6.10 -1.07
N VAL A 185 3.47 -6.40 -0.46
CA VAL A 185 4.19 -7.66 -0.63
C VAL A 185 3.81 -8.58 0.52
N CYS A 186 3.20 -9.70 0.17
CA CYS A 186 2.84 -10.74 1.15
C CYS A 186 3.89 -11.85 1.09
N ASP A 187 5.03 -11.63 1.73
CA ASP A 187 6.11 -12.63 1.78
C ASP A 187 5.79 -13.78 2.74
N THR A 188 5.14 -13.46 3.84
CA THR A 188 4.81 -14.39 4.91
C THR A 188 3.39 -14.15 5.37
N LEU A 189 2.43 -14.84 4.74
CA LEU A 189 1.07 -14.85 5.24
C LEU A 189 1.05 -15.60 6.58
N ASP A 190 0.77 -14.90 7.67
CA ASP A 190 0.68 -15.49 8.99
C ASP A 190 -0.79 -15.85 9.32
N VAL A 191 -1.08 -17.13 9.24
CA VAL A 191 -2.38 -17.71 9.63
C VAL A 191 -2.33 -18.32 11.03
N LYS A 192 -1.26 -18.06 11.80
CA LYS A 192 -1.13 -18.59 13.16
C LYS A 192 -2.19 -18.00 14.07
N GLU A 193 -2.66 -18.85 14.99
CA GLU A 193 -3.52 -18.40 16.06
C GLU A 193 -2.74 -17.48 17.01
N ARG A 194 -3.30 -16.32 17.28
CA ARG A 194 -2.75 -15.39 18.25
C ARG A 194 -3.60 -15.41 19.51
N PHE A 195 -2.98 -15.69 20.62
CA PHE A 195 -3.62 -15.69 21.95
C PHE A 195 -3.31 -14.43 22.74
N GLN A 196 -2.63 -13.46 22.11
CA GLN A 196 -2.35 -12.15 22.69
C GLN A 196 -3.07 -11.06 21.91
N PRO A 197 -3.56 -10.01 22.60
CA PRO A 197 -4.20 -8.91 21.93
C PRO A 197 -3.20 -8.21 21.00
N THR A 198 -3.62 -7.96 19.77
CA THR A 198 -2.82 -7.21 18.80
C THR A 198 -3.05 -5.72 19.01
N PRO A 199 -1.99 -4.90 19.17
CA PRO A 199 -2.14 -3.45 19.23
C PRO A 199 -2.59 -2.91 17.87
N ILE A 200 -3.60 -2.06 17.89
CA ILE A 200 -4.13 -1.40 16.69
C ILE A 200 -3.99 0.10 16.89
N ARG A 201 -3.44 0.80 15.89
CA ARG A 201 -3.34 2.25 15.94
C ARG A 201 -4.74 2.86 15.94
N LEU A 202 -4.98 3.87 16.78
CA LEU A 202 -6.28 4.55 16.85
C LEU A 202 -6.71 5.15 15.52
N ALA A 203 -5.76 5.65 14.71
CA ALA A 203 -6.03 6.12 13.35
C ALA A 203 -6.46 5.00 12.39
N ASP A 204 -6.24 3.76 12.78
CA ASP A 204 -6.46 2.57 11.97
C ASP A 204 -7.71 1.80 12.40
N ASP A 205 -8.37 2.24 13.48
CA ASP A 205 -9.57 1.60 14.01
C ASP A 205 -10.83 2.16 13.33
N ASP A 206 -10.86 2.08 12.02
CA ASP A 206 -12.07 2.33 11.24
C ASP A 206 -12.75 1.00 10.93
N ASP A 207 -13.85 0.73 11.66
CA ASP A 207 -14.65 -0.48 11.47
C ASP A 207 -15.33 -0.57 10.08
N LYS A 208 -15.20 0.48 9.24
CA LYS A 208 -15.81 0.56 7.91
C LYS A 208 -14.93 0.06 6.79
N HIS A 209 -13.63 -0.11 7.03
CA HIS A 209 -12.67 -0.52 6.02
C HIS A 209 -11.93 -1.79 6.45
N ILE A 210 -11.84 -2.75 5.54
CA ILE A 210 -10.96 -3.90 5.73
C ILE A 210 -9.53 -3.41 5.63
N ARG A 211 -8.74 -3.68 6.66
CA ARG A 211 -7.29 -3.62 6.57
C ARG A 211 -6.77 -5.02 6.42
N PHE A 212 -6.12 -5.24 5.32
CA PHE A 212 -5.37 -6.46 5.14
C PHE A 212 -4.12 -6.39 6.02
N ASP A 213 -4.08 -7.26 7.01
CA ASP A 213 -2.91 -7.49 7.86
C ASP A 213 -2.40 -8.90 7.55
N ASP A 214 -1.25 -8.99 6.89
CA ASP A 214 -0.61 -10.25 6.52
C ASP A 214 -0.11 -11.02 7.75
N GLU A 215 0.01 -10.35 8.89
CA GLU A 215 0.29 -10.96 10.18
C GLU A 215 -0.98 -11.47 10.91
N ASP A 216 -2.19 -11.11 10.47
CA ASP A 216 -3.45 -11.55 11.08
C ASP A 216 -4.54 -11.84 10.03
N ILE A 217 -4.27 -12.79 9.14
CA ILE A 217 -5.20 -13.25 8.09
C ILE A 217 -6.57 -13.65 8.65
N PRO A 218 -6.68 -14.39 9.78
CA PRO A 218 -7.98 -14.73 10.33
C PRO A 218 -8.87 -13.52 10.61
N ARG A 219 -8.32 -12.42 11.11
CA ARG A 219 -9.06 -11.17 11.32
C ARG A 219 -9.49 -10.53 10.00
N ALA A 220 -8.59 -10.46 9.02
CA ALA A 220 -8.91 -9.90 7.71
C ALA A 220 -10.07 -10.66 7.04
N LEU A 221 -10.08 -11.99 7.13
CA LEU A 221 -11.17 -12.82 6.62
C LEU A 221 -12.47 -12.61 7.39
N HIS A 222 -12.40 -12.44 8.72
CA HIS A 222 -13.58 -12.09 9.51
C HIS A 222 -14.18 -10.76 9.08
N GLN A 223 -13.36 -9.72 8.93
CA GLN A 223 -13.80 -8.42 8.47
C GLN A 223 -14.38 -8.49 7.04
N LEU A 224 -13.76 -9.27 6.14
CA LEU A 224 -14.28 -9.50 4.80
C LEU A 224 -15.69 -10.09 4.86
N LYS A 225 -15.89 -11.09 5.69
CA LYS A 225 -17.20 -11.76 5.88
C LYS A 225 -18.27 -10.81 6.40
N GLU A 226 -17.94 -9.98 7.39
CA GLU A 226 -18.89 -9.05 8.02
C GLU A 226 -19.21 -7.84 7.14
N LEU A 227 -18.20 -7.24 6.53
CA LEU A 227 -18.35 -5.98 5.79
C LEU A 227 -18.69 -6.19 4.30
N TYR A 228 -18.23 -7.29 3.72
CA TYR A 228 -18.36 -7.56 2.29
C TYR A 228 -18.73 -9.04 2.03
N PRO A 229 -19.92 -9.49 2.45
CA PRO A 229 -20.31 -10.89 2.37
C PRO A 229 -20.30 -11.48 0.95
N ASN A 230 -20.63 -10.69 -0.07
CA ASN A 230 -20.59 -11.17 -1.46
C ASN A 230 -19.17 -11.51 -1.91
N GLN A 231 -18.20 -10.66 -1.57
CA GLN A 231 -16.79 -10.90 -1.87
C GLN A 231 -16.22 -12.07 -1.06
N TYR A 232 -16.71 -12.24 0.17
CA TYR A 232 -16.37 -13.40 0.98
C TYR A 232 -16.88 -14.70 0.34
N TYR A 233 -18.08 -14.72 -0.20
CA TYR A 233 -18.59 -15.88 -0.95
C TYR A 233 -17.80 -16.17 -2.21
N GLU A 234 -17.42 -15.15 -2.98
CA GLU A 234 -16.52 -15.32 -4.13
C GLU A 234 -15.16 -15.91 -3.71
N PHE A 235 -14.63 -15.50 -2.58
CA PHE A 235 -13.41 -16.09 -1.99
C PHE A 235 -13.64 -17.56 -1.60
N GLU A 236 -14.72 -17.89 -0.89
CA GLU A 236 -15.04 -19.28 -0.52
C GLU A 236 -15.17 -20.17 -1.76
N ASP A 237 -15.89 -19.73 -2.80
CA ASP A 237 -16.05 -20.47 -4.05
C ASP A 237 -14.69 -20.71 -4.75
N ALA A 238 -13.80 -19.73 -4.73
CA ALA A 238 -12.47 -19.90 -5.27
C ALA A 238 -11.66 -20.94 -4.48
N VAL A 239 -11.73 -20.92 -3.14
CA VAL A 239 -11.05 -21.89 -2.28
C VAL A 239 -11.62 -23.29 -2.49
N TYR A 240 -12.94 -23.47 -2.54
CA TYR A 240 -13.56 -24.79 -2.80
C TYR A 240 -13.23 -25.34 -4.19
N SER A 241 -13.04 -24.44 -5.18
CA SER A 241 -12.59 -24.85 -6.51
C SER A 241 -11.16 -25.40 -6.50
N LEU A 242 -10.30 -24.89 -5.62
CA LEU A 242 -8.91 -25.33 -5.46
C LEU A 242 -8.77 -26.53 -4.53
N PHE A 243 -9.67 -26.66 -3.55
CA PHE A 243 -9.71 -27.73 -2.57
C PHE A 243 -11.10 -28.37 -2.53
N PRO A 244 -11.41 -29.27 -3.48
CA PRO A 244 -12.75 -29.88 -3.58
C PRO A 244 -13.17 -30.69 -2.35
N ASP A 245 -12.22 -31.12 -1.54
CA ASP A 245 -12.49 -31.90 -0.31
C ASP A 245 -12.89 -30.98 0.87
N PHE A 246 -12.78 -29.66 0.75
CA PHE A 246 -13.20 -28.75 1.81
C PHE A 246 -14.72 -28.61 1.79
N SER A 247 -15.34 -28.83 2.95
CA SER A 247 -16.79 -28.74 3.11
C SER A 247 -17.24 -27.48 3.84
N SER A 248 -16.39 -26.87 4.67
CA SER A 248 -16.64 -25.53 5.23
C SER A 248 -15.37 -24.83 5.69
N ILE A 249 -15.43 -23.50 5.68
CA ILE A 249 -14.43 -22.59 6.26
C ILE A 249 -15.14 -21.77 7.34
N ASP A 250 -14.80 -22.03 8.60
CA ASP A 250 -15.37 -21.33 9.74
C ASP A 250 -14.35 -20.36 10.35
N ILE A 251 -14.77 -19.12 10.58
CA ILE A 251 -13.95 -18.12 11.27
C ILE A 251 -14.51 -17.96 12.68
N GLN A 252 -13.74 -18.41 13.66
CA GLN A 252 -14.11 -18.37 15.07
C GLN A 252 -13.45 -17.17 15.75
N ALA A 253 -14.27 -16.37 16.44
CA ALA A 253 -13.79 -15.28 17.29
C ALA A 253 -13.72 -15.75 18.74
N HIS A 254 -12.62 -15.47 19.42
CA HIS A 254 -12.42 -15.76 20.83
C HIS A 254 -12.16 -14.44 21.57
N GLU A 255 -12.94 -14.20 22.62
CA GLU A 255 -12.73 -13.03 23.49
C GLU A 255 -11.55 -13.29 24.43
N LEU A 256 -10.69 -12.26 24.56
CA LEU A 256 -9.59 -12.25 25.50
C LEU A 256 -10.00 -11.51 26.76
N ASN A 257 -9.84 -12.12 27.91
CA ASN A 257 -10.02 -11.43 29.21
C ASN A 257 -8.85 -10.46 29.46
N LEU A 258 -8.99 -9.22 29.01
CA LEU A 258 -7.98 -8.17 29.19
C LEU A 258 -7.91 -7.63 30.64
N THR A 259 -8.85 -8.02 31.53
CA THR A 259 -8.90 -7.56 32.93
C THR A 259 -7.67 -7.99 33.74
N GLU A 260 -6.97 -9.02 33.36
CA GLU A 260 -5.76 -9.50 34.05
C GLU A 260 -4.45 -8.89 33.51
N ASN A 261 -4.46 -8.21 32.36
CA ASN A 261 -3.26 -7.70 31.68
C ASN A 261 -3.17 -6.16 31.67
N LYS A 262 -3.50 -5.49 32.78
CA LYS A 262 -3.35 -4.03 32.92
C LYS A 262 -1.91 -3.51 32.89
N ASN A 263 -0.91 -4.36 32.64
CA ASN A 263 0.50 -4.02 32.69
C ASN A 263 1.21 -4.10 31.32
N VAL A 264 0.54 -3.83 30.22
CA VAL A 264 1.25 -3.63 28.96
C VAL A 264 1.88 -2.23 28.98
N ARG A 265 3.10 -2.15 29.49
CA ARG A 265 3.95 -0.95 29.35
C ARG A 265 4.57 -0.99 27.97
N VAL A 266 4.12 -0.15 27.06
CA VAL A 266 4.86 0.12 25.82
C VAL A 266 5.91 1.16 26.17
N ILE A 267 7.16 0.74 26.34
CA ILE A 267 8.29 1.63 26.62
C ILE A 267 8.79 2.15 25.28
N TYR A 268 8.54 3.43 24.99
CA TYR A 268 9.04 4.13 23.79
C TYR A 268 10.35 4.89 24.03
N SER A 269 10.93 4.79 25.21
CA SER A 269 12.16 5.48 25.58
C SER A 269 13.22 4.45 25.94
N ASP A 270 14.43 4.62 25.38
CA ASP A 270 15.62 3.91 25.82
C ASP A 270 16.15 4.45 27.18
N ASP A 271 15.46 5.44 27.77
CA ASP A 271 15.78 5.99 29.06
C ASP A 271 15.11 5.13 30.16
N PRO A 272 15.89 4.39 30.96
CA PRO A 272 15.37 3.55 32.02
C PRO A 272 14.68 4.33 33.18
N ASP A 273 14.90 5.64 33.26
CA ASP A 273 14.36 6.50 34.30
C ASP A 273 13.08 7.25 33.85
N ALA A 274 12.64 7.07 32.60
CA ALA A 274 11.41 7.70 32.10
C ALA A 274 10.17 7.21 32.87
N GLN A 275 9.48 8.12 33.54
CA GLN A 275 8.25 7.81 34.27
C GLN A 275 7.08 7.72 33.28
N ALA A 276 6.14 6.82 33.54
CA ALA A 276 4.98 6.56 32.65
C ALA A 276 4.07 7.80 32.46
N GLU A 277 4.18 8.80 33.33
CA GLU A 277 3.41 10.06 33.30
C GLU A 277 3.98 11.06 32.26
N ASP A 278 5.25 10.91 31.87
CA ASP A 278 5.92 11.81 30.93
C ASP A 278 5.80 11.33 29.47
N LEU A 279 5.19 10.17 29.23
CA LEU A 279 5.05 9.62 27.90
C LEU A 279 3.77 10.14 27.22
N PRO A 280 3.85 10.53 25.93
CA PRO A 280 2.65 10.90 25.19
C PRO A 280 1.66 9.72 25.18
N PRO A 281 0.34 9.98 25.16
CA PRO A 281 -0.66 8.92 25.10
C PRO A 281 -0.38 8.00 23.92
N VAL A 282 -0.34 6.70 24.20
CA VAL A 282 -0.05 5.68 23.18
C VAL A 282 -1.17 5.69 22.16
N PRO A 283 -0.90 5.93 20.87
CA PRO A 283 -1.92 5.98 19.83
C PRO A 283 -2.38 4.58 19.41
N PHE A 284 -2.45 3.64 20.35
CA PHE A 284 -2.86 2.27 20.14
C PHE A 284 -3.90 1.86 21.16
N HIS A 285 -4.83 1.01 20.76
CA HIS A 285 -5.64 0.24 21.70
C HIS A 285 -5.48 -1.27 21.41
N LEU A 286 -5.83 -2.08 22.39
CA LEU A 286 -5.78 -3.54 22.25
C LEU A 286 -7.18 -4.04 21.94
N LYS A 287 -7.35 -4.77 20.84
CA LYS A 287 -8.61 -5.48 20.59
C LYS A 287 -8.71 -6.69 21.50
N ASP A 288 -9.89 -6.90 22.04
CA ASP A 288 -10.21 -7.96 22.99
C ASP A 288 -10.54 -9.30 22.33
N LYS A 289 -10.44 -9.38 20.98
CA LYS A 289 -10.76 -10.58 20.21
C LYS A 289 -9.57 -11.06 19.38
N VAL A 290 -9.38 -12.37 19.39
CA VAL A 290 -8.52 -13.10 18.46
C VAL A 290 -9.36 -13.97 17.54
N TYR A 291 -8.86 -14.24 16.36
CA TYR A 291 -9.59 -15.00 15.34
C TYR A 291 -8.83 -16.27 14.96
N ARG A 292 -9.59 -17.29 14.60
CA ARG A 292 -9.09 -18.59 14.17
C ARG A 292 -9.87 -19.06 12.95
N VAL A 293 -9.17 -19.52 11.92
CA VAL A 293 -9.78 -20.17 10.75
C VAL A 293 -9.76 -21.66 10.95
N VAL A 294 -10.92 -22.29 10.90
CA VAL A 294 -11.11 -23.73 11.03
C VAL A 294 -11.72 -24.27 9.74
N ILE A 295 -11.12 -25.33 9.22
CA ILE A 295 -11.54 -25.96 7.98
C ILE A 295 -12.12 -27.35 8.30
N ARG A 296 -13.27 -27.66 7.70
CA ARG A 296 -13.81 -29.00 7.62
C ARG A 296 -13.53 -29.57 6.23
N SER A 297 -13.15 -30.82 6.20
CA SER A 297 -12.91 -31.56 4.96
C SER A 297 -13.52 -32.93 5.08
N ASP A 298 -14.10 -33.43 3.99
CA ASP A 298 -14.67 -34.77 3.92
C ASP A 298 -13.62 -35.87 4.11
N ALA A 299 -12.35 -35.52 3.88
CA ALA A 299 -11.22 -36.43 4.11
C ALA A 299 -10.76 -36.50 5.58
N LEU A 300 -11.31 -35.66 6.48
CA LEU A 300 -10.85 -35.54 7.86
C LEU A 300 -11.98 -35.89 8.85
N ASN A 301 -11.63 -36.60 9.91
CA ASN A 301 -12.59 -37.00 10.96
C ASN A 301 -12.97 -35.84 11.91
N GLN A 302 -12.23 -34.74 11.88
CA GLN A 302 -12.46 -33.56 12.73
C GLN A 302 -12.03 -32.28 12.02
N PRO A 303 -12.62 -31.13 12.42
CA PRO A 303 -12.16 -29.83 11.91
C PRO A 303 -10.71 -29.56 12.28
N VAL A 304 -9.97 -28.91 11.40
CA VAL A 304 -8.55 -28.61 11.58
C VAL A 304 -8.33 -27.11 11.44
N SER A 305 -7.52 -26.54 12.33
CA SER A 305 -7.10 -25.15 12.19
C SER A 305 -6.26 -24.98 10.92
N LEU A 306 -6.51 -23.91 10.17
CA LEU A 306 -5.69 -23.53 9.01
C LEU A 306 -4.21 -23.40 9.41
N ALA A 307 -3.91 -22.92 10.62
CA ALA A 307 -2.56 -22.82 11.16
C ALA A 307 -1.81 -24.15 11.20
N SER A 308 -2.52 -25.29 11.33
CA SER A 308 -1.96 -26.65 11.38
C SER A 308 -1.80 -27.29 10.01
N MET A 309 -2.30 -26.67 8.94
CA MET A 309 -2.19 -27.19 7.59
C MET A 309 -0.81 -26.97 6.96
N SER A 310 -0.57 -27.60 5.82
CA SER A 310 0.68 -27.46 5.08
C SER A 310 0.93 -26.01 4.66
N THR A 311 2.20 -25.63 4.53
CA THR A 311 2.57 -24.29 4.05
C THR A 311 2.02 -24.01 2.64
N GLY A 312 1.92 -25.04 1.77
CA GLY A 312 1.31 -24.91 0.45
C GLY A 312 -0.17 -24.52 0.54
N THR A 313 -0.95 -25.22 1.38
CA THR A 313 -2.37 -24.91 1.61
C THR A 313 -2.60 -23.49 2.17
N LYS A 314 -1.70 -23.02 3.01
CA LYS A 314 -1.81 -21.69 3.64
C LYS A 314 -1.54 -20.54 2.68
N ARG A 315 -0.83 -20.79 1.57
CA ARG A 315 -0.38 -19.76 0.62
C ARG A 315 -1.27 -19.62 -0.61
N ILE A 316 -2.23 -20.48 -0.76
CA ILE A 316 -3.27 -20.42 -1.79
C ILE A 316 -4.49 -19.66 -1.27
#